data_4dd1c49869a4a9acfcd0da29324cf337
#
_entry.id   4dd1c49869a4a9acfcd0da29324cf337
#
_cell.length_a   1.000
_cell.length_b   1.000
_cell.length_c   1.000
_cell.angle_alpha   90.00
_cell.angle_beta   90.00
_cell.angle_gamma   90.00
#
_symmetry.space_group_name_H-M   'P 1'
#
loop_
_entity.id
_entity.type
_entity.pdbx_description
1 polymer ?
#
loop_
_entity_poly.entity_id
_entity_poly.type
_entity_poly.pdbx_seq_one_letter_code
_entity_poly.pdbx_strand_id
1 'polypeptide(L)'
;MNANGTIRTLLLALSFTTAAAFAQKNPLDEISSHDGLAKVNVKGIDLAYKSADVDIARYGKLIVDPVEVAFRKDWNPTRPGSNLKLSAADRENIRTGVAKVVQEEFEKALKAGGGWQVVNEAGPDVLRLKPKILNLYVNAPDTRQAGVRTFTLTSGEMTLLLEAFDSESGAIVARVIDRQESRNTGQWQLSSSVSNVGDTREIAARWARILRDRLDKAKGAGKK
;
A
#
# COMPACT_ATOMS: atom_id res chain seq x y z
N MET A 1 -80.08 -25.03 -23.64
CA MET A 1 -78.89 -25.04 -24.48
C MET A 1 -77.80 -24.36 -23.70
N ASN A 2 -76.88 -25.19 -23.19
CA ASN A 2 -75.83 -24.82 -22.24
C ASN A 2 -74.56 -24.43 -22.99
N ALA A 3 -74.00 -23.28 -22.66
CA ALA A 3 -72.67 -22.89 -23.08
C ALA A 3 -71.76 -22.69 -21.83
N ASN A 4 -70.94 -23.67 -21.58
CA ASN A 4 -69.89 -23.63 -20.54
C ASN A 4 -68.68 -22.83 -21.05
N GLY A 5 -68.44 -21.70 -20.43
CA GLY A 5 -67.21 -20.92 -20.64
C GLY A 5 -66.15 -21.29 -19.61
N THR A 6 -65.12 -21.94 -20.07
CA THR A 6 -63.96 -22.34 -19.24
C THR A 6 -63.00 -21.14 -19.11
N ILE A 7 -62.88 -20.60 -17.89
CA ILE A 7 -61.91 -19.56 -17.55
C ILE A 7 -60.54 -20.25 -17.34
N ARG A 8 -59.57 -19.99 -18.23
CA ARG A 8 -58.18 -20.39 -18.04
C ARG A 8 -57.44 -19.31 -17.25
N THR A 9 -57.17 -19.64 -15.98
CA THR A 9 -56.31 -18.82 -15.12
C THR A 9 -54.85 -18.99 -15.53
N LEU A 10 -54.25 -17.92 -16.05
CA LEU A 10 -52.83 -17.88 -16.38
C LEU A 10 -52.04 -17.51 -15.12
N LEU A 11 -51.36 -18.49 -14.54
CA LEU A 11 -50.42 -18.30 -13.42
C LEU A 11 -49.09 -17.77 -13.99
N LEU A 12 -48.82 -16.49 -13.79
CA LEU A 12 -47.56 -15.85 -14.09
C LEU A 12 -46.56 -16.18 -12.96
N ALA A 13 -45.65 -17.13 -13.18
CA ALA A 13 -44.58 -17.43 -12.27
C ALA A 13 -43.49 -16.32 -12.35
N LEU A 14 -43.44 -15.48 -11.34
CA LEU A 14 -42.37 -14.46 -11.20
C LEU A 14 -41.12 -15.19 -10.65
N SER A 15 -40.18 -15.51 -11.54
CA SER A 15 -38.89 -16.04 -11.15
C SER A 15 -38.00 -14.90 -10.63
N PHE A 16 -37.85 -14.79 -9.31
CA PHE A 16 -36.82 -13.95 -8.69
C PHE A 16 -35.45 -14.58 -8.93
N THR A 17 -34.72 -14.05 -9.90
CA THR A 17 -33.28 -14.32 -10.02
C THR A 17 -32.57 -13.50 -8.93
N THR A 18 -32.21 -14.16 -7.84
CA THR A 18 -31.28 -13.61 -6.87
C THR A 18 -29.92 -13.50 -7.52
N ALA A 19 -29.53 -12.28 -7.92
CA ALA A 19 -28.16 -11.97 -8.28
C ALA A 19 -27.30 -12.15 -7.03
N ALA A 20 -26.58 -13.28 -6.96
CA ALA A 20 -25.52 -13.45 -5.98
C ALA A 20 -24.44 -12.42 -6.29
N ALA A 21 -24.38 -11.37 -5.48
CA ALA A 21 -23.25 -10.44 -5.51
C ALA A 21 -22.01 -11.24 -5.11
N PHE A 22 -21.21 -11.63 -6.10
CA PHE A 22 -19.86 -12.11 -5.86
C PHE A 22 -19.08 -10.95 -5.25
N ALA A 23 -18.93 -10.93 -3.94
CA ALA A 23 -17.99 -10.08 -3.25
C ALA A 23 -16.60 -10.37 -3.84
N GLN A 24 -16.10 -9.48 -4.65
CA GLN A 24 -14.79 -9.58 -5.27
C GLN A 24 -13.77 -9.53 -4.13
N LYS A 25 -13.23 -10.69 -3.75
CA LYS A 25 -12.19 -10.80 -2.73
C LYS A 25 -11.04 -9.86 -3.14
N ASN A 26 -10.73 -8.93 -2.25
CA ASN A 26 -9.59 -8.04 -2.47
C ASN A 26 -8.34 -8.92 -2.53
N PRO A 27 -7.50 -8.83 -3.59
CA PRO A 27 -6.26 -9.60 -3.67
C PRO A 27 -5.34 -9.43 -2.46
N LEU A 28 -5.49 -8.34 -1.73
CA LEU A 28 -4.76 -8.06 -0.49
C LEU A 28 -5.25 -8.89 0.71
N ASP A 29 -6.51 -9.37 0.70
CA ASP A 29 -7.03 -10.27 1.75
C ASP A 29 -6.45 -11.68 1.61
N GLU A 30 -6.08 -12.09 0.42
CA GLU A 30 -5.46 -13.38 0.15
C GLU A 30 -4.01 -13.45 0.67
N ILE A 31 -3.28 -12.32 0.64
CA ILE A 31 -1.93 -12.20 1.20
C ILE A 31 -1.95 -12.31 2.74
N SER A 32 -3.06 -12.00 3.38
CA SER A 32 -3.17 -11.90 4.84
C SER A 32 -3.52 -13.21 5.55
N SER A 33 -4.02 -14.23 4.86
CA SER A 33 -4.73 -15.36 5.50
C SER A 33 -3.90 -16.61 5.75
N HIS A 34 -2.63 -16.70 5.29
CA HIS A 34 -1.94 -17.99 5.21
C HIS A 34 -0.74 -18.18 6.17
N ASP A 35 -0.34 -17.16 6.95
CA ASP A 35 0.93 -17.19 7.68
C ASP A 35 0.78 -17.28 9.21
N GLY A 36 -0.38 -17.65 9.74
CA GLY A 36 -0.59 -17.78 11.18
C GLY A 36 -0.59 -16.46 11.96
N LEU A 37 -0.66 -15.32 11.25
CA LEU A 37 -0.71 -14.00 11.86
C LEU A 37 -2.13 -13.65 12.32
N ALA A 38 -2.27 -13.11 13.53
CA ALA A 38 -3.53 -12.57 14.05
C ALA A 38 -3.73 -11.12 13.60
N LYS A 39 -4.96 -10.76 13.19
CA LYS A 39 -5.33 -9.39 12.84
C LYS A 39 -5.28 -8.51 14.09
N VAL A 40 -4.67 -7.34 13.96
CA VAL A 40 -4.58 -6.32 15.01
C VAL A 40 -5.04 -4.96 14.48
N ASN A 41 -5.55 -4.11 15.37
CA ASN A 41 -5.97 -2.77 14.98
C ASN A 41 -4.81 -1.78 15.17
N VAL A 42 -4.43 -1.11 14.10
CA VAL A 42 -3.42 -0.03 14.10
C VAL A 42 -4.07 1.24 13.56
N LYS A 43 -4.23 2.26 14.42
CA LYS A 43 -4.85 3.53 14.01
C LYS A 43 -4.09 4.13 12.82
N GLY A 44 -4.84 4.39 11.74
CA GLY A 44 -4.31 5.00 10.54
C GLY A 44 -3.65 4.03 9.55
N ILE A 45 -3.93 2.73 9.70
CA ILE A 45 -3.53 1.64 8.80
C ILE A 45 -4.78 0.81 8.47
N ASP A 46 -4.93 0.40 7.23
CA ASP A 46 -6.09 -0.36 6.76
C ASP A 46 -6.10 -1.78 7.34
N LEU A 47 -4.98 -2.50 7.21
CA LEU A 47 -4.84 -3.86 7.67
C LEU A 47 -3.48 -4.06 8.36
N ALA A 48 -3.51 -4.66 9.56
CA ALA A 48 -2.30 -5.03 10.27
C ALA A 48 -2.47 -6.41 10.91
N TYR A 49 -1.40 -7.18 10.88
CA TYR A 49 -1.33 -8.54 11.40
C TYR A 49 -0.05 -8.72 12.19
N LYS A 50 -0.09 -9.52 13.24
CA LYS A 50 1.06 -9.80 14.11
C LYS A 50 1.05 -11.26 14.51
N SER A 51 2.22 -11.88 14.62
CA SER A 51 2.38 -13.18 15.26
C SER A 51 2.01 -13.10 16.75
N ALA A 52 1.24 -14.08 17.23
CA ALA A 52 0.92 -14.20 18.65
C ALA A 52 2.13 -14.66 19.47
N ASP A 53 3.03 -15.42 18.85
CA ASP A 53 4.13 -16.11 19.52
C ASP A 53 5.40 -15.27 19.62
N VAL A 54 5.46 -14.12 18.94
CA VAL A 54 6.67 -13.29 18.89
C VAL A 54 6.45 -11.97 19.64
N ASP A 55 7.29 -11.74 20.65
CA ASP A 55 7.39 -10.45 21.30
C ASP A 55 8.32 -9.52 20.51
N ILE A 56 7.76 -8.46 19.96
CA ILE A 56 8.51 -7.44 19.21
C ILE A 56 9.50 -6.70 20.12
N ALA A 57 9.27 -6.66 21.43
CA ALA A 57 10.16 -5.98 22.38
C ALA A 57 11.56 -6.60 22.48
N ARG A 58 11.72 -7.88 22.05
CA ARG A 58 13.02 -8.56 22.01
C ARG A 58 14.00 -7.94 21.02
N TYR A 59 13.50 -7.27 19.98
CA TYR A 59 14.36 -6.70 18.95
C TYR A 59 14.87 -5.32 19.37
N GLY A 60 16.17 -5.13 19.26
CA GLY A 60 16.86 -3.85 19.54
C GLY A 60 17.36 -3.17 18.29
N LYS A 61 17.48 -3.91 17.19
CA LYS A 61 18.08 -3.48 15.93
C LYS A 61 17.16 -3.80 14.75
N LEU A 62 17.40 -3.13 13.63
CA LEU A 62 16.63 -3.30 12.40
C LEU A 62 17.54 -3.52 11.20
N ILE A 63 17.14 -4.41 10.30
CA ILE A 63 17.54 -4.39 8.90
C ILE A 63 16.38 -3.79 8.11
N VAL A 64 16.65 -2.85 7.22
CA VAL A 64 15.66 -2.31 6.28
C VAL A 64 16.10 -2.68 4.88
N ASP A 65 15.38 -3.61 4.27
CA ASP A 65 15.67 -4.02 2.89
C ASP A 65 15.34 -2.88 1.93
N PRO A 66 15.96 -2.85 0.74
CA PRO A 66 15.62 -1.89 -0.30
C PRO A 66 14.13 -1.94 -0.65
N VAL A 67 13.53 -0.77 -0.84
CA VAL A 67 12.10 -0.66 -1.19
C VAL A 67 11.86 -1.18 -2.60
N GLU A 68 11.01 -2.20 -2.71
CA GLU A 68 10.51 -2.69 -4.00
C GLU A 68 9.29 -1.88 -4.44
N VAL A 69 9.14 -1.61 -5.75
CA VAL A 69 8.00 -0.86 -6.29
C VAL A 69 7.41 -1.57 -7.49
N ALA A 70 6.09 -1.82 -7.43
CA ALA A 70 5.31 -2.39 -8.52
C ALA A 70 4.17 -1.46 -8.92
N PHE A 71 4.03 -1.21 -10.22
CA PHE A 71 2.90 -0.45 -10.75
C PHE A 71 1.61 -1.28 -10.72
N ARG A 72 0.48 -0.57 -10.68
CA ARG A 72 -0.83 -1.17 -10.88
C ARG A 72 -0.91 -1.80 -12.28
N LYS A 73 -1.51 -2.97 -12.40
CA LYS A 73 -1.51 -3.76 -13.65
C LYS A 73 -2.13 -3.02 -14.85
N ASP A 74 -3.16 -2.22 -14.59
CA ASP A 74 -3.86 -1.41 -15.59
C ASP A 74 -3.23 -0.02 -15.83
N TRP A 75 -2.15 0.32 -15.12
CA TRP A 75 -1.49 1.61 -15.26
C TRP A 75 -0.70 1.68 -16.57
N ASN A 76 -1.24 2.38 -17.52
CA ASN A 76 -0.67 2.53 -18.86
C ASN A 76 -0.85 3.95 -19.39
N PRO A 77 -0.25 4.95 -18.73
CA PRO A 77 -0.43 6.34 -19.11
C PRO A 77 0.29 6.67 -20.41
N THR A 78 -0.26 7.66 -21.11
CA THR A 78 0.43 8.34 -22.21
C THR A 78 1.29 9.47 -21.69
N ARG A 79 2.27 9.91 -22.49
CA ARG A 79 3.04 11.14 -22.20
C ARG A 79 2.09 12.35 -22.29
N PRO A 80 2.14 13.29 -21.35
CA PRO A 80 1.35 14.51 -21.40
C PRO A 80 1.51 15.23 -22.74
N GLY A 81 0.39 15.64 -23.34
CA GLY A 81 0.38 16.32 -24.64
C GLY A 81 0.70 15.45 -25.87
N SER A 82 0.69 14.13 -25.71
CA SER A 82 1.03 13.17 -26.77
C SER A 82 0.19 11.89 -26.61
N ASN A 83 -0.03 11.18 -27.73
CA ASN A 83 -0.63 9.85 -27.72
C ASN A 83 0.42 8.73 -27.49
N LEU A 84 1.69 9.09 -27.29
CA LEU A 84 2.77 8.12 -27.06
C LEU A 84 2.73 7.62 -25.63
N LYS A 85 2.91 6.32 -25.46
CA LYS A 85 3.03 5.69 -24.14
C LYS A 85 4.37 6.06 -23.47
N LEU A 86 4.40 5.97 -22.13
CA LEU A 86 5.65 6.11 -21.39
C LEU A 86 6.65 5.05 -21.84
N SER A 87 7.90 5.48 -22.00
CA SER A 87 9.01 4.56 -22.27
C SER A 87 9.34 3.68 -21.06
N ALA A 88 10.08 2.61 -21.27
CA ALA A 88 10.61 1.79 -20.17
C ALA A 88 11.51 2.60 -19.23
N ALA A 89 12.30 3.52 -19.80
CA ALA A 89 13.16 4.43 -19.02
C ALA A 89 12.36 5.39 -18.14
N ASP A 90 11.25 5.97 -18.65
CA ASP A 90 10.37 6.84 -17.85
C ASP A 90 9.77 6.06 -16.67
N ARG A 91 9.30 4.83 -16.93
CA ARG A 91 8.75 3.97 -15.88
C ARG A 91 9.79 3.61 -14.83
N GLU A 92 11.02 3.30 -15.24
CA GLU A 92 12.11 2.98 -14.33
C GLU A 92 12.51 4.19 -13.47
N ASN A 93 12.56 5.38 -14.06
CA ASN A 93 12.82 6.61 -13.31
C ASN A 93 11.74 6.90 -12.25
N ILE A 94 10.48 6.64 -12.56
CA ILE A 94 9.37 6.77 -11.59
C ILE A 94 9.54 5.74 -10.48
N ARG A 95 9.79 4.47 -10.83
CA ARG A 95 9.97 3.37 -9.86
C ARG A 95 11.10 3.68 -8.88
N THR A 96 12.27 4.00 -9.39
CA THR A 96 13.46 4.28 -8.57
C THR A 96 13.30 5.56 -7.76
N GLY A 97 12.63 6.58 -8.30
CA GLY A 97 12.31 7.81 -7.59
C GLY A 97 11.41 7.57 -6.38
N VAL A 98 10.32 6.82 -6.55
CA VAL A 98 9.41 6.44 -5.45
C VAL A 98 10.15 5.58 -4.42
N ALA A 99 10.89 4.55 -4.85
CA ALA A 99 11.66 3.69 -3.95
C ALA A 99 12.62 4.51 -3.08
N LYS A 100 13.37 5.42 -3.70
CA LYS A 100 14.31 6.31 -3.01
C LYS A 100 13.62 7.16 -1.94
N VAL A 101 12.52 7.82 -2.29
CA VAL A 101 11.80 8.71 -1.36
C VAL A 101 11.26 7.91 -0.17
N VAL A 102 10.65 6.75 -0.41
CA VAL A 102 10.14 5.89 0.67
C VAL A 102 11.28 5.40 1.57
N GLN A 103 12.39 4.96 0.98
CA GLN A 103 13.56 4.51 1.73
C GLN A 103 14.11 5.63 2.64
N GLU A 104 14.29 6.83 2.09
CA GLU A 104 14.79 8.00 2.83
C GLU A 104 13.90 8.34 4.04
N GLU A 105 12.58 8.37 3.87
CA GLU A 105 11.67 8.72 4.96
C GLU A 105 11.61 7.63 6.04
N PHE A 106 11.68 6.34 5.66
CA PHE A 106 11.76 5.24 6.62
C PHE A 106 13.06 5.30 7.43
N GLU A 107 14.21 5.42 6.76
CA GLU A 107 15.49 5.52 7.45
C GLU A 107 15.57 6.75 8.36
N LYS A 108 15.11 7.91 7.89
CA LYS A 108 15.06 9.14 8.67
C LYS A 108 14.23 8.96 9.95
N ALA A 109 13.02 8.41 9.85
CA ALA A 109 12.16 8.21 11.00
C ALA A 109 12.74 7.19 12.00
N LEU A 110 13.32 6.10 11.53
CA LEU A 110 13.87 5.05 12.36
C LEU A 110 15.14 5.51 13.11
N LYS A 111 15.96 6.34 12.49
CA LYS A 111 17.21 6.87 13.08
C LYS A 111 16.96 8.09 13.99
N ALA A 112 15.80 8.75 13.93
CA ALA A 112 15.51 9.97 14.68
C ALA A 112 15.59 9.76 16.20
N GLY A 113 16.07 10.77 16.93
CA GLY A 113 16.01 10.82 18.41
C GLY A 113 16.76 9.70 19.15
N GLY A 114 17.91 9.24 18.62
CA GLY A 114 18.66 8.13 19.23
C GLY A 114 17.95 6.78 19.10
N GLY A 115 17.15 6.64 18.05
CA GLY A 115 16.20 5.59 17.78
C GLY A 115 16.73 4.18 17.61
N TRP A 116 16.31 3.57 16.53
CA TRP A 116 16.68 2.20 16.23
C TRP A 116 18.03 2.13 15.52
N GLN A 117 18.86 1.22 15.97
CA GLN A 117 20.11 0.93 15.27
C GLN A 117 19.78 0.14 14.00
N VAL A 118 20.09 0.74 12.84
CA VAL A 118 19.98 0.06 11.54
C VAL A 118 21.30 -0.64 11.26
N VAL A 119 21.22 -1.95 11.00
CA VAL A 119 22.37 -2.84 10.75
C VAL A 119 22.20 -3.57 9.42
N ASN A 120 23.27 -4.20 8.93
CA ASN A 120 23.23 -4.97 7.68
C ASN A 120 23.32 -6.50 7.90
N GLU A 121 23.58 -6.92 9.13
CA GLU A 121 23.79 -8.33 9.48
C GLU A 121 22.64 -8.85 10.34
N ALA A 122 22.24 -10.10 10.08
CA ALA A 122 21.26 -10.80 10.89
C ALA A 122 21.79 -11.07 12.30
N GLY A 123 20.89 -11.19 13.26
CA GLY A 123 21.23 -11.49 14.63
C GLY A 123 19.99 -11.71 15.50
N PRO A 124 20.16 -12.24 16.72
CA PRO A 124 19.05 -12.68 17.57
C PRO A 124 18.12 -11.55 18.04
N ASP A 125 18.61 -10.32 18.03
CA ASP A 125 17.86 -9.10 18.41
C ASP A 125 17.56 -8.17 17.21
N VAL A 126 17.64 -8.71 15.97
CA VAL A 126 17.47 -7.96 14.74
C VAL A 126 16.15 -8.30 14.05
N LEU A 127 15.30 -7.30 13.85
CA LEU A 127 14.07 -7.39 13.06
C LEU A 127 14.35 -6.93 11.64
N ARG A 128 14.01 -7.74 10.64
CA ARG A 128 14.19 -7.42 9.23
C ARG A 128 12.89 -6.87 8.64
N LEU A 129 12.91 -5.68 8.12
CA LEU A 129 11.79 -4.99 7.48
C LEU A 129 11.91 -5.08 5.96
N LYS A 130 10.86 -5.55 5.29
CA LYS A 130 10.76 -5.64 3.82
C LYS A 130 9.65 -4.74 3.31
N PRO A 131 9.93 -3.48 3.01
CA PRO A 131 8.92 -2.56 2.48
C PRO A 131 8.73 -2.77 0.97
N LYS A 132 7.46 -2.83 0.54
CA LYS A 132 7.07 -2.90 -0.87
C LYS A 132 5.97 -1.89 -1.14
N ILE A 133 6.08 -1.15 -2.23
CA ILE A 133 5.01 -0.32 -2.77
C ILE A 133 4.35 -1.10 -3.89
N LEU A 134 3.08 -1.41 -3.70
CA LEU A 134 2.23 -2.11 -4.66
C LEU A 134 1.21 -1.16 -5.26
N ASN A 135 0.68 -1.53 -6.42
CA ASN A 135 -0.38 -0.79 -7.09
C ASN A 135 -0.07 0.70 -7.29
N LEU A 136 1.22 1.05 -7.51
CA LEU A 136 1.58 2.43 -7.79
C LEU A 136 0.84 2.93 -9.03
N TYR A 137 0.07 4.00 -8.85
CA TYR A 137 -0.64 4.69 -9.91
C TYR A 137 -0.31 6.18 -9.86
N VAL A 138 0.26 6.71 -10.93
CA VAL A 138 0.60 8.14 -11.07
C VAL A 138 -0.33 8.73 -12.12
N ASN A 139 -1.15 9.71 -11.75
CA ASN A 139 -2.17 10.29 -12.62
C ASN A 139 -1.58 11.03 -13.81
N ALA A 140 -0.56 11.83 -13.58
CA ALA A 140 0.11 12.61 -14.62
C ALA A 140 1.62 12.56 -14.40
N PRO A 141 2.27 11.51 -14.92
CA PRO A 141 3.71 11.40 -14.79
C PRO A 141 4.42 12.53 -15.55
N ASP A 142 5.35 13.19 -14.86
CA ASP A 142 6.21 14.20 -15.48
C ASP A 142 7.26 13.53 -16.35
N THR A 143 7.16 13.75 -17.66
CA THR A 143 8.12 13.22 -18.66
C THR A 143 9.11 14.27 -19.13
N ARG A 144 9.21 15.43 -18.43
CA ARG A 144 10.10 16.55 -18.77
C ARG A 144 9.94 17.07 -20.19
N GLN A 145 8.75 16.98 -20.76
CA GLN A 145 8.49 17.53 -22.09
C GLN A 145 8.31 19.05 -21.99
N ALA A 146 9.19 19.80 -22.66
CA ALA A 146 9.14 21.25 -22.66
C ALA A 146 7.80 21.77 -23.23
N GLY A 147 7.19 22.75 -22.55
CA GLY A 147 5.97 23.43 -23.01
C GLY A 147 4.65 22.74 -22.66
N VAL A 148 4.65 21.54 -22.11
CA VAL A 148 3.43 20.83 -21.70
C VAL A 148 3.20 21.01 -20.20
N ARG A 149 2.02 21.50 -19.81
CA ARG A 149 1.57 21.61 -18.42
C ARG A 149 0.37 20.70 -18.20
N THR A 150 0.47 19.80 -17.24
CA THR A 150 -0.63 18.90 -16.86
C THR A 150 -1.13 19.26 -15.47
N PHE A 151 -2.45 19.32 -15.31
CA PHE A 151 -3.10 19.60 -14.04
C PHE A 151 -3.91 18.38 -13.61
N THR A 152 -3.82 18.02 -12.34
CA THR A 152 -4.59 16.92 -11.75
C THR A 152 -5.17 17.34 -10.41
N LEU A 153 -6.23 16.64 -9.97
CA LEU A 153 -6.78 16.79 -8.63
C LEU A 153 -5.99 16.01 -7.59
N THR A 154 -5.38 14.88 -8.02
CA THR A 154 -4.52 14.04 -7.17
C THR A 154 -3.30 13.61 -7.97
N SER A 155 -2.14 13.46 -7.32
CA SER A 155 -0.93 12.99 -8.00
C SER A 155 -0.92 11.49 -8.24
N GLY A 156 -1.71 10.71 -7.48
CA GLY A 156 -1.82 9.28 -7.64
C GLY A 156 -2.17 8.53 -6.35
N GLU A 157 -1.99 7.23 -6.40
CA GLU A 157 -2.19 6.32 -5.27
C GLU A 157 -1.08 5.28 -5.17
N MET A 158 -0.86 4.76 -3.97
CA MET A 158 0.05 3.65 -3.74
C MET A 158 -0.36 2.84 -2.50
N THR A 159 0.00 1.56 -2.48
CA THR A 159 -0.26 0.66 -1.37
C THR A 159 1.06 0.21 -0.77
N LEU A 160 1.25 0.44 0.53
CA LEU A 160 2.35 -0.14 1.28
C LEU A 160 2.00 -1.58 1.64
N LEU A 161 2.89 -2.52 1.36
CA LEU A 161 3.01 -3.81 2.01
C LEU A 161 4.32 -3.81 2.79
N LEU A 162 4.25 -3.80 4.11
CA LEU A 162 5.41 -3.89 4.98
C LEU A 162 5.36 -5.20 5.75
N GLU A 163 6.36 -6.03 5.53
CA GLU A 163 6.53 -7.28 6.25
C GLU A 163 7.74 -7.19 7.18
N ALA A 164 7.58 -7.71 8.38
CA ALA A 164 8.64 -7.80 9.38
C ALA A 164 8.94 -9.27 9.67
N PHE A 165 10.21 -9.62 9.65
CA PHE A 165 10.71 -10.97 9.87
C PHE A 165 11.73 -10.99 11.00
N ASP A 166 11.79 -12.09 11.74
CA ASP A 166 12.96 -12.41 12.53
C ASP A 166 14.14 -12.65 11.57
N SER A 167 15.25 -11.96 11.80
CA SER A 167 16.33 -11.93 10.79
C SER A 167 17.12 -13.24 10.69
N GLU A 168 17.11 -14.07 11.73
CA GLU A 168 17.83 -15.35 11.73
C GLU A 168 16.95 -16.49 11.23
N SER A 169 15.75 -16.64 11.79
CA SER A 169 14.86 -17.75 11.43
C SER A 169 14.09 -17.50 10.14
N GLY A 170 13.95 -16.25 9.71
CA GLY A 170 13.10 -15.86 8.60
C GLY A 170 11.60 -15.98 8.90
N ALA A 171 11.20 -16.23 10.15
CA ALA A 171 9.81 -16.31 10.54
C ALA A 171 9.14 -14.94 10.44
N ILE A 172 7.91 -14.89 9.90
CA ILE A 172 7.16 -13.64 9.81
C ILE A 172 6.66 -13.23 11.19
N VAL A 173 6.91 -11.98 11.54
CA VAL A 173 6.55 -11.37 12.83
C VAL A 173 5.34 -10.48 12.72
N ALA A 174 5.26 -9.71 11.64
CA ALA A 174 4.15 -8.80 11.39
C ALA A 174 3.99 -8.48 9.89
N ARG A 175 2.78 -8.09 9.52
CA ARG A 175 2.45 -7.60 8.19
C ARG A 175 1.53 -6.41 8.29
N VAL A 176 1.80 -5.38 7.51
CA VAL A 176 0.99 -4.15 7.41
C VAL A 176 0.67 -3.91 5.94
N ILE A 177 -0.60 -3.59 5.68
CA ILE A 177 -1.08 -3.19 4.35
C ILE A 177 -1.85 -1.90 4.53
N ASP A 178 -1.48 -0.86 3.78
CA ASP A 178 -2.16 0.44 3.83
C ASP A 178 -2.17 1.11 2.45
N ARG A 179 -3.35 1.47 1.97
CA ARG A 179 -3.52 2.20 0.72
C ARG A 179 -3.65 3.68 1.01
N GLN A 180 -2.88 4.46 0.31
CA GLN A 180 -2.96 5.92 0.38
C GLN A 180 -3.09 6.53 -1.01
N GLU A 181 -3.95 7.53 -1.08
CA GLU A 181 -4.10 8.41 -2.22
C GLU A 181 -3.53 9.78 -1.84
N SER A 182 -2.88 10.45 -2.78
CA SER A 182 -2.44 11.83 -2.57
C SER A 182 -3.66 12.73 -2.34
N ARG A 183 -3.50 13.77 -1.52
CA ARG A 183 -4.61 14.63 -1.14
C ARG A 183 -5.31 15.22 -2.36
N ASN A 184 -6.63 15.04 -2.41
CA ASN A 184 -7.48 15.81 -3.29
C ASN A 184 -7.80 17.13 -2.60
N THR A 185 -7.20 18.23 -3.07
CA THR A 185 -7.45 19.58 -2.51
C THR A 185 -8.72 20.21 -3.08
N GLY A 186 -9.43 19.53 -3.98
CA GLY A 186 -10.57 20.10 -4.72
C GLY A 186 -10.17 21.16 -5.75
N GLN A 187 -8.89 21.42 -5.93
CA GLN A 187 -8.33 22.36 -6.89
C GLN A 187 -7.39 21.66 -7.86
N TRP A 188 -7.42 22.08 -9.13
CA TRP A 188 -6.48 21.62 -10.14
C TRP A 188 -5.08 22.08 -9.81
N GLN A 189 -4.20 21.15 -9.56
CA GLN A 189 -2.78 21.42 -9.27
C GLN A 189 -1.93 21.08 -10.49
N LEU A 190 -0.89 21.88 -10.71
CA LEU A 190 0.13 21.58 -11.71
C LEU A 190 0.84 20.27 -11.31
N SER A 191 0.69 19.25 -12.15
CA SER A 191 1.44 18.02 -11.97
C SER A 191 2.87 18.21 -12.47
N SER A 192 3.82 17.94 -11.60
CA SER A 192 5.24 18.01 -11.88
C SER A 192 5.98 16.92 -11.11
N SER A 193 7.24 16.67 -11.47
CA SER A 193 8.10 15.78 -10.67
C SER A 193 8.20 16.25 -9.21
N VAL A 194 8.19 17.56 -8.98
CA VAL A 194 8.28 18.14 -7.63
C VAL A 194 7.02 17.86 -6.82
N SER A 195 5.81 18.06 -7.38
CA SER A 195 4.54 17.76 -6.69
C SER A 195 4.39 16.26 -6.43
N ASN A 196 4.69 15.42 -7.43
CA ASN A 196 4.61 13.97 -7.29
C ASN A 196 5.57 13.42 -6.22
N VAL A 197 6.80 13.97 -6.14
CA VAL A 197 7.78 13.64 -5.09
C VAL A 197 7.31 14.15 -3.73
N GLY A 198 6.72 15.35 -3.66
CA GLY A 198 6.17 15.94 -2.44
C GLY A 198 5.08 15.06 -1.82
N ASP A 199 4.11 14.65 -2.63
CA ASP A 199 3.01 13.77 -2.20
C ASP A 199 3.50 12.38 -1.77
N THR A 200 4.42 11.79 -2.54
CA THR A 200 5.07 10.52 -2.17
C THR A 200 5.77 10.64 -0.81
N ARG A 201 6.49 11.74 -0.59
CA ARG A 201 7.20 12.00 0.67
C ARG A 201 6.24 12.15 1.84
N GLU A 202 5.13 12.87 1.68
CA GLU A 202 4.12 13.04 2.73
C GLU A 202 3.53 11.69 3.17
N ILE A 203 3.14 10.85 2.21
CA ILE A 203 2.60 9.52 2.48
C ILE A 203 3.67 8.64 3.15
N ALA A 204 4.88 8.60 2.62
CA ALA A 204 5.98 7.80 3.16
C ALA A 204 6.35 8.23 4.59
N ALA A 205 6.44 9.54 4.84
CA ALA A 205 6.72 10.08 6.18
C ALA A 205 5.62 9.73 7.20
N ARG A 206 4.35 9.68 6.78
CA ARG A 206 3.24 9.23 7.62
C ARG A 206 3.41 7.76 8.00
N TRP A 207 3.67 6.87 7.03
CA TRP A 207 3.91 5.45 7.29
C TRP A 207 5.11 5.21 8.19
N ALA A 208 6.21 5.90 7.91
CA ALA A 208 7.45 5.79 8.68
C ALA A 208 7.27 6.22 10.14
N ARG A 209 6.48 7.27 10.39
CA ARG A 209 6.12 7.73 11.73
C ARG A 209 5.27 6.70 12.48
N ILE A 210 4.24 6.15 11.81
CA ILE A 210 3.39 5.11 12.42
C ILE A 210 4.23 3.87 12.78
N LEU A 211 5.09 3.42 11.87
CA LEU A 211 6.00 2.30 12.12
C LEU A 211 6.87 2.57 13.35
N ARG A 212 7.53 3.73 13.38
CA ARG A 212 8.38 4.13 14.49
C ARG A 212 7.64 4.14 15.82
N ASP A 213 6.47 4.78 15.88
CA ASP A 213 5.63 4.84 17.08
C ASP A 213 5.24 3.44 17.58
N ARG A 214 4.97 2.51 16.67
CA ARG A 214 4.61 1.12 17.03
C ARG A 214 5.80 0.32 17.54
N LEU A 215 6.94 0.45 16.93
CA LEU A 215 8.18 -0.17 17.38
C LEU A 215 8.60 0.35 18.77
N ASP A 216 8.52 1.66 19.00
CA ASP A 216 8.86 2.28 20.30
C ASP A 216 7.90 1.84 21.39
N LYS A 217 6.59 1.76 21.10
CA LYS A 217 5.59 1.25 22.05
C LYS A 217 5.82 -0.20 22.42
N ALA A 218 6.16 -1.04 21.45
CA ALA A 218 6.49 -2.44 21.71
C ALA A 218 7.72 -2.54 22.63
N LYS A 219 8.77 -1.77 22.34
CA LYS A 219 10.00 -1.72 23.17
C LYS A 219 9.76 -1.19 24.59
N GLY A 220 8.84 -0.23 24.75
CA GLY A 220 8.45 0.32 26.05
C GLY A 220 7.59 -0.63 26.89
N ALA A 221 6.77 -1.48 26.25
CA ALA A 221 5.95 -2.47 26.92
C ALA A 221 6.77 -3.61 27.53
N GLY A 222 7.91 -3.97 26.92
CA GLY A 222 8.81 -5.01 27.42
C GLY A 222 9.70 -4.59 28.60
N LYS A 223 9.63 -3.32 29.03
CA LYS A 223 10.42 -2.78 30.16
C LYS A 223 9.63 -2.68 31.48
N LYS A 224 8.37 -3.16 31.51
CA LYS A 224 7.55 -3.27 32.70
C LYS A 224 7.54 -4.73 33.17
#